data_a97e0abcbc93a18b288eb10a77f5ff88
#
_entry.id   a97e0abcbc93a18b288eb10a77f5ff88
#
_cell.length_a   1.000
_cell.length_b   1.000
_cell.length_c   1.000
_cell.angle_alpha   90.00
_cell.angle_beta   90.00
_cell.angle_gamma   90.00
#
_symmetry.space_group_name_H-M   'P 1'
#
loop_
_entity.id
_entity.type
_entity.pdbx_description
1 polymer ?
#
loop_
_entity_poly.entity_id
_entity_poly.type
_entity_poly.pdbx_seq_one_letter_code
_entity_poly.pdbx_strand_id
1 'polypeptide(L)'
;LRLEPELRANPDLALDVVGVGNAIVDVISTVPEDFLDQHGLVKGAMTLIDTERATSLYAAMPPGIETSGGSAANTMAGVASLGGRSTYIGKVRDDQLGEVFAHDTRNGGVGFDVPFATEGEPTARSLIQVTPDGERTMNTFLGISAFLNPGDIDQEIVESAAITYCEGYLWDRDEAKDAIRHAM
;
A
#
# COMPACT_ATOMS: atom_id res chain seq x y z
N LEU A 1 -25.31 0.68 -17.57
CA LEU A 1 -25.36 1.82 -16.64
C LEU A 1 -24.85 3.03 -17.39
N ARG A 2 -25.68 4.03 -17.68
CA ARG A 2 -25.17 5.33 -18.15
C ARG A 2 -24.81 6.12 -16.89
N LEU A 3 -23.53 6.38 -16.70
CA LEU A 3 -23.09 7.33 -15.68
C LEU A 3 -23.62 8.71 -16.09
N GLU A 4 -24.20 9.44 -15.13
CA GLU A 4 -24.67 10.81 -15.34
C GLU A 4 -23.51 11.67 -15.86
N PRO A 5 -23.76 12.66 -16.73
CA PRO A 5 -22.70 13.51 -17.31
C PRO A 5 -21.82 14.21 -16.26
N GLU A 6 -22.35 14.41 -15.06
CA GLU A 6 -21.68 15.05 -13.92
C GLU A 6 -20.56 14.20 -13.30
N LEU A 7 -20.54 12.87 -13.56
CA LEU A 7 -19.49 11.95 -13.13
C LEU A 7 -18.37 11.77 -14.18
N ARG A 8 -18.36 12.53 -15.25
CA ARG A 8 -17.23 12.54 -16.19
C ARG A 8 -16.09 13.32 -15.55
N ALA A 9 -14.89 12.71 -15.60
CA ALA A 9 -13.68 13.39 -15.15
C ALA A 9 -13.64 14.81 -15.73
N ASN A 10 -13.46 15.81 -14.87
CA ASN A 10 -13.30 17.19 -15.29
C ASN A 10 -12.01 17.27 -16.12
N PRO A 11 -12.08 17.61 -17.43
CA PRO A 11 -10.90 17.65 -18.30
C PRO A 11 -9.88 18.72 -17.87
N ASP A 12 -10.30 19.68 -17.03
CA ASP A 12 -9.44 20.74 -16.52
C ASP A 12 -8.59 20.28 -15.31
N LEU A 13 -8.89 19.13 -14.69
CA LEU A 13 -8.11 18.57 -13.60
C LEU A 13 -6.94 17.73 -14.12
N ALA A 14 -5.80 17.82 -13.44
CA ALA A 14 -4.59 17.10 -13.82
C ALA A 14 -4.70 15.58 -13.57
N LEU A 15 -5.47 15.19 -12.56
CA LEU A 15 -5.65 13.80 -12.12
C LEU A 15 -7.12 13.39 -12.12
N ASP A 16 -7.38 12.13 -12.41
CA ASP A 16 -8.71 11.54 -12.28
C ASP A 16 -8.96 11.06 -10.86
N VAL A 17 -7.93 10.46 -10.23
CA VAL A 17 -8.03 9.94 -8.86
C VAL A 17 -6.70 10.14 -8.12
N VAL A 18 -6.77 10.60 -6.86
CA VAL A 18 -5.70 10.47 -5.88
C VAL A 18 -6.08 9.44 -4.83
N GLY A 19 -5.19 8.48 -4.57
CA GLY A 19 -5.36 7.48 -3.52
C GLY A 19 -4.56 7.83 -2.27
N VAL A 20 -5.17 7.66 -1.09
CA VAL A 20 -4.50 7.82 0.21
C VAL A 20 -4.62 6.52 0.98
N GLY A 21 -3.49 5.89 1.37
CA GLY A 21 -3.52 4.57 2.01
C GLY A 21 -2.19 4.11 2.58
N ASN A 22 -2.19 2.88 3.09
CA ASN A 22 -0.98 2.22 3.58
C ASN A 22 -0.08 1.80 2.41
N ALA A 23 1.11 2.37 2.31
CA ALA A 23 2.13 1.97 1.34
C ALA A 23 2.82 0.70 1.83
N ILE A 24 2.47 -0.45 1.25
CA ILE A 24 2.90 -1.78 1.69
C ILE A 24 3.62 -2.47 0.54
N VAL A 25 4.77 -3.08 0.80
CA VAL A 25 5.42 -4.01 -0.15
C VAL A 25 4.92 -5.42 0.11
N ASP A 26 4.40 -6.06 -0.91
CA ASP A 26 4.05 -7.48 -0.88
C ASP A 26 5.30 -8.32 -1.16
N VAL A 27 5.66 -9.21 -0.23
CA VAL A 27 6.75 -10.18 -0.35
C VAL A 27 6.13 -11.56 -0.52
N ILE A 28 6.09 -12.06 -1.75
CA ILE A 28 5.36 -13.28 -2.12
C ILE A 28 6.34 -14.43 -2.29
N SER A 29 6.15 -15.48 -1.51
CA SER A 29 6.98 -16.69 -1.59
C SER A 29 6.14 -17.96 -1.57
N THR A 30 6.49 -18.93 -2.40
CA THR A 30 5.89 -20.27 -2.36
C THR A 30 6.54 -21.08 -1.26
N VAL A 31 5.71 -21.66 -0.39
CA VAL A 31 6.15 -22.47 0.77
C VAL A 31 5.43 -23.82 0.80
N PRO A 32 6.05 -24.88 1.36
CA PRO A 32 5.33 -26.12 1.63
C PRO A 32 4.33 -25.93 2.79
N GLU A 33 3.33 -26.82 2.88
CA GLU A 33 2.28 -26.76 3.91
C GLU A 33 2.84 -26.72 5.35
N ASP A 34 3.86 -27.54 5.63
CA ASP A 34 4.48 -27.65 6.95
C ASP A 34 5.21 -26.36 7.38
N PHE A 35 5.56 -25.48 6.44
CA PHE A 35 6.11 -24.18 6.77
C PHE A 35 5.17 -23.33 7.64
N LEU A 36 3.86 -23.41 7.34
CA LEU A 36 2.86 -22.65 8.11
C LEU A 36 2.81 -23.15 9.57
N ASP A 37 2.80 -24.46 9.77
CA ASP A 37 2.77 -25.09 11.09
C ASP A 37 4.07 -24.78 11.88
N GLN A 38 5.24 -24.92 11.21
CA GLN A 38 6.55 -24.64 11.82
C GLN A 38 6.67 -23.19 12.33
N HIS A 39 6.02 -22.27 11.64
CA HIS A 39 6.05 -20.85 11.99
C HIS A 39 4.78 -20.36 12.71
N GLY A 40 3.84 -21.25 13.04
CA GLY A 40 2.61 -20.92 13.75
C GLY A 40 1.71 -19.93 12.98
N LEU A 41 1.63 -20.10 11.65
CA LEU A 41 0.83 -19.24 10.78
C LEU A 41 -0.56 -19.86 10.56
N VAL A 42 -1.59 -19.04 10.57
CA VAL A 42 -2.97 -19.49 10.32
C VAL A 42 -3.23 -19.43 8.83
N LYS A 43 -3.34 -20.60 8.19
CA LYS A 43 -3.57 -20.73 6.74
C LYS A 43 -4.76 -19.90 6.27
N GLY A 44 -4.60 -19.18 5.17
CA GLY A 44 -5.64 -18.36 4.55
C GLY A 44 -6.01 -17.09 5.33
N ALA A 45 -5.38 -16.83 6.47
CA ALA A 45 -5.66 -15.64 7.26
C ALA A 45 -4.74 -14.46 6.91
N MET A 46 -5.21 -13.25 7.22
CA MET A 46 -4.38 -12.06 7.34
C MET A 46 -4.16 -11.75 8.83
N THR A 47 -2.91 -11.69 9.23
CA THR A 47 -2.52 -11.41 10.63
C THR A 47 -1.61 -10.18 10.66
N LEU A 48 -1.92 -9.23 11.54
CA LEU A 48 -1.00 -8.12 11.82
C LEU A 48 0.11 -8.63 12.73
N ILE A 49 1.35 -8.29 12.38
CA ILE A 49 2.55 -8.66 13.10
C ILE A 49 3.41 -7.44 13.44
N ASP A 50 4.25 -7.58 14.45
CA ASP A 50 5.22 -6.55 14.83
C ASP A 50 6.53 -6.63 14.04
N THR A 51 7.42 -5.69 14.27
CA THR A 51 8.73 -5.56 13.61
C THR A 51 9.61 -6.80 13.81
N GLU A 52 9.63 -7.36 15.03
CA GLU A 52 10.46 -8.52 15.38
C GLU A 52 9.98 -9.76 14.62
N ARG A 53 8.65 -9.98 14.64
CA ARG A 53 8.02 -11.09 13.92
C ARG A 53 8.20 -10.94 12.41
N ALA A 54 8.01 -9.75 11.87
CA ALA A 54 8.22 -9.47 10.45
C ALA A 54 9.66 -9.76 10.01
N THR A 55 10.64 -9.40 10.83
CA THR A 55 12.06 -9.65 10.55
C THR A 55 12.40 -11.13 10.60
N SER A 56 11.94 -11.84 11.64
CA SER A 56 12.22 -13.27 11.82
C SER A 56 11.54 -14.12 10.74
N LEU A 57 10.29 -13.79 10.39
CA LEU A 57 9.55 -14.53 9.36
C LEU A 57 10.13 -14.28 7.97
N TYR A 58 10.48 -13.02 7.65
CA TYR A 58 11.14 -12.69 6.37
C TYR A 58 12.45 -13.47 6.19
N ALA A 59 13.28 -13.54 7.23
CA ALA A 59 14.54 -14.30 7.21
C ALA A 59 14.34 -15.82 7.04
N ALA A 60 13.18 -16.34 7.46
CA ALA A 60 12.87 -17.77 7.35
C ALA A 60 12.23 -18.14 6.00
N MET A 61 11.64 -17.19 5.29
CA MET A 61 10.99 -17.43 4.01
C MET A 61 12.00 -17.80 2.93
N PRO A 62 11.63 -18.72 2.00
CA PRO A 62 12.38 -18.89 0.77
C PRO A 62 12.43 -17.58 -0.05
N PRO A 63 13.37 -17.48 -1.03
CA PRO A 63 13.38 -16.33 -1.95
C PRO A 63 12.01 -16.10 -2.58
N GLY A 64 11.57 -14.84 -2.60
CA GLY A 64 10.27 -14.42 -3.10
C GLY A 64 10.35 -13.23 -4.03
N ILE A 65 9.20 -12.78 -4.48
CA ILE A 65 9.03 -11.56 -5.29
C ILE A 65 8.61 -10.44 -4.36
N GLU A 66 9.33 -9.32 -4.43
CA GLU A 66 8.96 -8.07 -3.78
C GLU A 66 8.32 -7.15 -4.82
N THR A 67 7.14 -6.62 -4.52
CA THR A 67 6.39 -5.73 -5.40
C THR A 67 5.55 -4.75 -4.61
N SER A 68 5.23 -3.59 -5.18
CA SER A 68 4.28 -2.68 -4.55
C SER A 68 2.92 -3.35 -4.35
N GLY A 69 2.32 -3.12 -3.19
CA GLY A 69 1.04 -3.68 -2.77
C GLY A 69 0.24 -2.69 -1.93
N GLY A 70 -0.74 -3.21 -1.18
CA GLY A 70 -1.69 -2.40 -0.43
C GLY A 70 -2.96 -2.08 -1.23
N SER A 71 -4.11 -2.02 -0.55
CA SER A 71 -5.41 -1.98 -1.21
C SER A 71 -5.63 -0.72 -2.05
N ALA A 72 -5.25 0.45 -1.52
CA ALA A 72 -5.40 1.71 -2.23
C ALA A 72 -4.39 1.86 -3.37
N ALA A 73 -3.12 1.46 -3.18
CA ALA A 73 -2.12 1.50 -4.24
C ALA A 73 -2.50 0.58 -5.41
N ASN A 74 -2.98 -0.64 -5.12
CA ASN A 74 -3.50 -1.56 -6.13
C ASN A 74 -4.73 -1.00 -6.86
N THR A 75 -5.58 -0.24 -6.18
CA THR A 75 -6.70 0.47 -6.79
C THR A 75 -6.20 1.54 -7.77
N MET A 76 -5.20 2.33 -7.38
CA MET A 76 -4.58 3.33 -8.26
C MET A 76 -3.92 2.69 -9.49
N ALA A 77 -3.21 1.57 -9.29
CA ALA A 77 -2.63 0.79 -10.40
C ALA A 77 -3.73 0.27 -11.36
N GLY A 78 -4.87 -0.16 -10.81
CA GLY A 78 -6.04 -0.53 -11.60
C GLY A 78 -6.58 0.62 -12.44
N VAL A 79 -6.71 1.81 -11.87
CA VAL A 79 -7.12 3.04 -12.58
C VAL A 79 -6.12 3.36 -13.70
N ALA A 80 -4.83 3.35 -13.43
CA ALA A 80 -3.78 3.61 -14.41
C ALA A 80 -3.81 2.59 -15.56
N SER A 81 -4.00 1.28 -15.25
CA SER A 81 -4.08 0.22 -16.25
C SER A 81 -5.27 0.36 -17.20
N LEU A 82 -6.32 1.05 -16.78
CA LEU A 82 -7.50 1.37 -17.59
C LEU A 82 -7.37 2.73 -18.32
N GLY A 83 -6.20 3.37 -18.23
CA GLY A 83 -5.91 4.63 -18.91
C GLY A 83 -6.31 5.89 -18.12
N GLY A 84 -6.67 5.75 -16.85
CA GLY A 84 -6.90 6.87 -15.94
C GLY A 84 -5.60 7.45 -15.40
N ARG A 85 -5.62 8.73 -15.03
CA ARG A 85 -4.49 9.46 -14.43
C ARG A 85 -4.62 9.35 -12.91
N SER A 86 -3.77 8.56 -12.29
CA SER A 86 -3.81 8.33 -10.85
C SER A 86 -2.49 8.68 -10.17
N THR A 87 -2.60 9.12 -8.93
CA THR A 87 -1.46 9.36 -8.02
C THR A 87 -1.76 8.72 -6.68
N TYR A 88 -0.72 8.40 -5.93
CA TYR A 88 -0.84 7.76 -4.64
C TYR A 88 -0.08 8.54 -3.56
N ILE A 89 -0.73 8.76 -2.42
CA ILE A 89 -0.14 9.34 -1.21
C ILE A 89 -0.12 8.24 -0.14
N GLY A 90 1.07 7.92 0.31
CA GLY A 90 1.32 6.94 1.38
C GLY A 90 2.72 7.14 1.92
N LYS A 91 3.02 6.59 3.10
CA LYS A 91 4.29 6.83 3.78
C LYS A 91 5.19 5.62 3.67
N VAL A 92 6.39 5.83 3.14
CA VAL A 92 7.47 4.83 3.09
C VAL A 92 8.70 5.38 3.81
N ARG A 93 9.58 4.49 4.26
CA ARG A 93 10.88 4.83 4.83
C ARG A 93 11.93 4.95 3.71
N ASP A 94 12.97 5.72 3.97
CA ASP A 94 14.22 5.70 3.19
C ASP A 94 14.98 4.40 3.48
N ASP A 95 14.48 3.30 2.90
CA ASP A 95 15.01 1.94 2.97
C ASP A 95 14.76 1.18 1.66
N GLN A 96 15.33 -0.02 1.54
CA GLN A 96 15.23 -0.84 0.33
C GLN A 96 13.78 -1.05 -0.11
N LEU A 97 12.86 -1.35 0.82
CA LEU A 97 11.47 -1.62 0.47
C LEU A 97 10.72 -0.34 0.07
N GLY A 98 11.10 0.82 0.64
CA GLY A 98 10.58 2.12 0.20
C GLY A 98 10.93 2.42 -1.25
N GLU A 99 12.18 2.11 -1.66
CA GLU A 99 12.61 2.23 -3.05
C GLU A 99 11.87 1.25 -3.96
N VAL A 100 11.69 0.00 -3.55
CA VAL A 100 10.88 -1.00 -4.30
C VAL A 100 9.47 -0.49 -4.50
N PHE A 101 8.81 -0.01 -3.43
CA PHE A 101 7.45 0.50 -3.52
C PHE A 101 7.34 1.67 -4.50
N ALA A 102 8.22 2.66 -4.38
CA ALA A 102 8.19 3.85 -5.23
C ALA A 102 8.47 3.51 -6.70
N HIS A 103 9.48 2.66 -6.96
CA HIS A 103 9.84 2.23 -8.29
C HIS A 103 8.69 1.49 -8.98
N ASP A 104 8.10 0.49 -8.31
CA ASP A 104 7.05 -0.34 -8.89
C ASP A 104 5.76 0.45 -9.11
N THR A 105 5.38 1.30 -8.14
CA THR A 105 4.20 2.15 -8.24
C THR A 105 4.29 3.07 -9.46
N ARG A 106 5.45 3.72 -9.66
CA ARG A 106 5.71 4.58 -10.83
C ARG A 106 5.72 3.79 -12.14
N ASN A 107 6.32 2.60 -12.15
CA ASN A 107 6.35 1.72 -13.33
C ASN A 107 4.94 1.22 -13.70
N GLY A 108 4.05 1.07 -12.71
CA GLY A 108 2.64 0.79 -12.91
C GLY A 108 1.82 1.95 -13.47
N GLY A 109 2.46 3.11 -13.72
CA GLY A 109 1.81 4.31 -14.27
C GLY A 109 1.09 5.16 -13.23
N VAL A 110 1.34 4.92 -11.94
CA VAL A 110 0.78 5.70 -10.83
C VAL A 110 1.82 6.74 -10.37
N GLY A 111 1.41 8.01 -10.23
CA GLY A 111 2.26 9.04 -9.63
C GLY A 111 2.56 8.71 -8.16
N PHE A 112 3.82 8.84 -7.75
CA PHE A 112 4.24 8.67 -6.37
C PHE A 112 5.44 9.57 -6.08
N ASP A 113 5.19 10.78 -5.59
CA ASP A 113 6.19 11.82 -5.37
C ASP A 113 6.24 12.31 -3.92
N VAL A 114 5.91 11.41 -2.96
CA VAL A 114 5.98 11.71 -1.54
C VAL A 114 7.43 11.63 -1.03
N PRO A 115 7.83 12.53 -0.11
CA PRO A 115 9.13 12.43 0.55
C PRO A 115 9.25 11.15 1.38
N PHE A 116 10.39 10.47 1.30
CA PHE A 116 10.66 9.30 2.14
C PHE A 116 10.96 9.74 3.58
N ALA A 117 10.40 9.02 4.54
CA ALA A 117 10.67 9.27 5.96
C ALA A 117 12.11 8.83 6.29
N THR A 118 12.90 9.72 6.90
CA THR A 118 14.27 9.44 7.30
C THR A 118 14.39 8.80 8.68
N GLU A 119 13.31 8.83 9.47
CA GLU A 119 13.22 8.30 10.83
C GLU A 119 11.92 7.50 11.03
N GLY A 120 11.84 6.72 12.09
CA GLY A 120 10.66 5.92 12.45
C GLY A 120 10.78 4.45 12.04
N GLU A 121 9.65 3.76 11.99
CA GLU A 121 9.56 2.34 11.64
C GLU A 121 10.01 2.08 10.19
N PRO A 122 10.47 0.86 9.86
CA PRO A 122 10.73 0.47 8.48
C PRO A 122 9.49 0.55 7.58
N THR A 123 9.70 0.53 6.27
CA THR A 123 8.62 0.42 5.29
C THR A 123 7.75 -0.81 5.55
N ALA A 124 6.45 -0.63 5.41
CA ALA A 124 5.46 -1.68 5.59
C ALA A 124 5.65 -2.82 4.59
N ARG A 125 5.43 -4.05 5.06
CA ARG A 125 5.50 -5.25 4.22
C ARG A 125 4.44 -6.26 4.60
N SER A 126 3.86 -6.92 3.61
CA SER A 126 3.00 -8.08 3.78
C SER A 126 3.76 -9.32 3.33
N LEU A 127 4.07 -10.19 4.28
CA LEU A 127 4.75 -11.47 4.02
C LEU A 127 3.69 -12.49 3.62
N ILE A 128 3.68 -12.86 2.34
CA ILE A 128 2.64 -13.67 1.73
C ILE A 128 3.20 -15.05 1.41
N GLN A 129 2.75 -16.05 2.15
CA GLN A 129 3.08 -17.46 1.92
C GLN A 129 2.00 -18.08 1.03
N VAL A 130 2.41 -18.59 -0.11
CA VAL A 130 1.52 -19.30 -1.05
C VAL A 130 1.80 -20.80 -0.96
N THR A 131 0.81 -21.54 -0.50
CA THR A 131 0.87 -23.01 -0.41
C THR A 131 0.57 -23.69 -1.74
N PRO A 132 0.89 -25.01 -1.93
CA PRO A 132 0.74 -25.69 -3.23
C PRO A 132 -0.69 -25.74 -3.77
N ASP A 133 -1.70 -25.58 -2.91
CA ASP A 133 -3.12 -25.45 -3.29
C ASP A 133 -3.51 -24.06 -3.76
N GLY A 134 -2.55 -23.09 -3.75
CA GLY A 134 -2.76 -21.72 -4.14
C GLY A 134 -3.33 -20.81 -3.03
N GLU A 135 -3.49 -21.33 -1.80
CA GLU A 135 -3.96 -20.52 -0.68
C GLU A 135 -2.89 -19.51 -0.25
N ARG A 136 -3.32 -18.30 0.06
CA ARG A 136 -2.46 -17.18 0.47
C ARG A 136 -2.62 -16.90 1.96
N THR A 137 -1.54 -17.02 2.70
CA THR A 137 -1.46 -16.64 4.12
C THR A 137 -0.66 -15.36 4.24
N MET A 138 -1.24 -14.32 4.80
CA MET A 138 -0.65 -12.98 4.86
C MET A 138 -0.28 -12.61 6.29
N ASN A 139 0.95 -12.15 6.47
CA ASN A 139 1.44 -11.64 7.75
C ASN A 139 1.95 -10.21 7.52
N THR A 140 1.17 -9.23 7.95
CA THR A 140 1.36 -7.83 7.57
C THR A 140 1.91 -7.00 8.72
N PHE A 141 3.06 -6.39 8.48
CA PHE A 141 3.67 -5.36 9.31
C PHE A 141 3.39 -3.99 8.67
N LEU A 142 2.63 -3.15 9.36
CA LEU A 142 2.23 -1.84 8.83
C LEU A 142 3.35 -0.79 8.86
N GLY A 143 4.36 -0.97 9.71
CA GLY A 143 5.54 -0.10 9.76
C GLY A 143 5.21 1.38 9.75
N ILE A 144 6.03 2.13 9.02
CA ILE A 144 5.89 3.59 8.91
C ILE A 144 4.58 4.03 8.25
N SER A 145 3.93 3.17 7.44
CA SER A 145 2.69 3.54 6.74
C SER A 145 1.55 3.89 7.68
N ALA A 146 1.50 3.24 8.87
CA ALA A 146 0.50 3.52 9.90
C ALA A 146 0.69 4.89 10.58
N PHE A 147 1.78 5.60 10.30
CA PHE A 147 2.11 6.91 10.86
C PHE A 147 1.94 8.04 9.83
N LEU A 148 1.07 7.83 8.84
CA LEU A 148 0.65 8.90 7.96
C LEU A 148 0.01 10.02 8.79
N ASN A 149 0.37 11.28 8.51
CA ASN A 149 -0.13 12.44 9.23
C ASN A 149 -0.45 13.58 8.25
N PRO A 150 -1.11 14.67 8.68
CA PRO A 150 -1.49 15.77 7.78
C PRO A 150 -0.31 16.40 7.01
N GLY A 151 0.90 16.38 7.58
CA GLY A 151 2.09 16.90 6.90
C GLY A 151 2.59 16.04 5.75
N ASP A 152 2.11 14.80 5.63
CA ASP A 152 2.42 13.90 4.53
C ASP A 152 1.43 14.06 3.34
N ILE A 153 0.36 14.87 3.52
CA ILE A 153 -0.66 15.12 2.50
C ILE A 153 -0.29 16.35 1.69
N ASP A 154 0.01 16.16 0.43
CA ASP A 154 0.19 17.25 -0.52
C ASP A 154 -1.18 17.73 -1.01
N GLN A 155 -1.60 18.91 -0.52
CA GLN A 155 -2.90 19.47 -0.80
C GLN A 155 -3.06 19.88 -2.28
N GLU A 156 -1.97 20.29 -2.94
CA GLU A 156 -2.01 20.64 -4.37
C GLU A 156 -2.30 19.40 -5.22
N ILE A 157 -1.75 18.25 -4.85
CA ILE A 157 -2.05 16.96 -5.49
C ILE A 157 -3.53 16.59 -5.26
N VAL A 158 -4.03 16.71 -4.03
CA VAL A 158 -5.43 16.39 -3.71
C VAL A 158 -6.39 17.28 -4.49
N GLU A 159 -6.16 18.58 -4.52
CA GLU A 159 -6.99 19.56 -5.23
C GLU A 159 -6.94 19.39 -6.76
N SER A 160 -5.88 18.79 -7.29
CA SER A 160 -5.72 18.53 -8.73
C SER A 160 -6.48 17.29 -9.21
N ALA A 161 -7.08 16.51 -8.30
CA ALA A 161 -7.79 15.27 -8.60
C ALA A 161 -9.30 15.45 -8.60
N ALA A 162 -9.98 14.75 -9.52
CA ALA A 162 -11.44 14.72 -9.56
C ALA A 162 -12.04 13.90 -8.40
N ILE A 163 -11.32 12.90 -7.92
CA ILE A 163 -11.75 11.98 -6.85
C ILE A 163 -10.59 11.78 -5.88
N THR A 164 -10.87 11.91 -4.58
CA THR A 164 -9.98 11.47 -3.51
C THR A 164 -10.48 10.13 -2.96
N TYR A 165 -9.67 9.08 -3.09
CA TYR A 165 -9.94 7.74 -2.57
C TYR A 165 -9.13 7.49 -1.30
N CYS A 166 -9.79 7.39 -0.15
CA CYS A 166 -9.15 7.13 1.13
C CYS A 166 -9.37 5.68 1.58
N GLU A 167 -8.29 5.03 1.99
CA GLU A 167 -8.32 3.66 2.49
C GLU A 167 -8.86 3.59 3.93
N GLY A 168 -9.89 2.77 4.16
CA GLY A 168 -10.50 2.63 5.48
C GLY A 168 -9.57 2.04 6.55
N TYR A 169 -8.52 1.31 6.17
CA TYR A 169 -7.53 0.75 7.11
C TYR A 169 -6.66 1.81 7.81
N LEU A 170 -6.57 3.02 7.27
CA LEU A 170 -5.95 4.16 7.96
C LEU A 170 -6.81 4.74 9.10
N TRP A 171 -8.08 4.34 9.22
CA TRP A 171 -9.01 4.86 10.23
C TRP A 171 -8.84 4.23 11.62
N ASP A 172 -7.60 3.91 11.99
CA ASP A 172 -7.25 3.32 13.29
C ASP A 172 -6.55 4.32 14.20
N ARG A 173 -5.45 4.93 13.75
CA ARG A 173 -4.67 5.91 14.52
C ARG A 173 -5.21 7.33 14.34
N ASP A 174 -5.15 8.14 15.39
CA ASP A 174 -5.71 9.49 15.34
C ASP A 174 -4.98 10.40 14.34
N GLU A 175 -3.65 10.30 14.25
CA GLU A 175 -2.85 11.05 13.28
C GLU A 175 -3.23 10.70 11.83
N ALA A 176 -3.48 9.42 11.55
CA ALA A 176 -3.92 8.97 10.23
C ALA A 176 -5.36 9.41 9.91
N LYS A 177 -6.25 9.43 10.90
CA LYS A 177 -7.59 10.04 10.76
C LYS A 177 -7.50 11.52 10.43
N ASP A 178 -6.58 12.25 11.06
CA ASP A 178 -6.38 13.67 10.79
C ASP A 178 -5.79 13.89 9.38
N ALA A 179 -4.89 13.01 8.92
CA ALA A 179 -4.42 13.03 7.53
C ALA A 179 -5.57 12.82 6.53
N ILE A 180 -6.45 11.84 6.77
CA ILE A 180 -7.64 11.60 5.92
C ILE A 180 -8.58 12.82 5.94
N ARG A 181 -8.84 13.41 7.11
CA ARG A 181 -9.67 14.63 7.19
C ARG A 181 -9.05 15.80 6.45
N HIS A 182 -7.72 15.88 6.43
CA HIS A 182 -6.99 16.92 5.72
C HIS A 182 -7.06 16.72 4.19
N ALA A 183 -7.13 15.47 3.73
CA ALA A 183 -7.27 15.11 2.32
C ALA A 183 -8.70 15.25 1.77
N MET A 184 -9.70 15.45 2.63
CA MET A 184 -11.14 15.58 2.27
C MET A 184 -11.57 17.04 2.19
#